data_801231f69c89b1b36afe71ea61f83bb6
#
_entry.id   801231f69c89b1b36afe71ea61f83bb6
#
_cell.length_a   1.000
_cell.length_b   1.000
_cell.length_c   1.000
_cell.angle_alpha   90.00
_cell.angle_beta   90.00
_cell.angle_gamma   90.00
#
_symmetry.space_group_name_H-M   'P 1'
#
loop_
_entity.id
_entity.type
_entity.pdbx_description
1 polymer ?
#
loop_
_entity_poly.entity_id
_entity_poly.type
_entity_poly.pdbx_seq_one_letter_code
_entity_poly.pdbx_strand_id
1 'polypeptide(L)'
;DNIIANYEPHEKAGTIKNIGVNTPDSQQAFYVDKATADKYNLKSVEDMKDPKIAALFSDPEDPSKGRMTSCISGWTCYTVNLVKQKEYGLDKYYTNFDPGSGGALDAAIAGAFAKKKPIFTYYWAPTGLMGKVDLVRLKEPAFDADCWNNMSAVVEDIKANGPDAYKKSCACEYRDM
;
A
#
# COMPACT_ATOMS: atom_id res chain seq x y z
N ASP A 1 13.66 6.50 -1.10
CA ASP A 1 13.94 6.13 0.28
C ASP A 1 13.43 7.25 1.20
N ASN A 2 12.37 6.95 1.96
CA ASN A 2 11.66 7.97 2.77
C ASN A 2 12.45 8.41 4.02
N ILE A 3 13.61 7.80 4.28
CA ILE A 3 14.39 8.04 5.50
C ILE A 3 15.82 8.55 5.23
N ILE A 4 16.14 8.85 3.97
CA ILE A 4 17.48 9.39 3.61
C ILE A 4 17.82 10.60 4.46
N ALA A 5 16.92 11.56 4.58
CA ALA A 5 17.10 12.76 5.39
C ALA A 5 17.39 12.46 6.87
N ASN A 6 16.97 11.30 7.37
CA ASN A 6 17.19 10.92 8.76
C ASN A 6 18.60 10.34 8.99
N TYR A 7 19.18 9.63 8.04
CA TYR A 7 20.49 9.00 8.23
C TYR A 7 21.66 9.80 7.63
N GLU A 8 21.45 10.58 6.57
CA GLU A 8 22.53 11.36 5.95
C GLU A 8 23.34 12.22 6.92
N PRO A 9 22.73 12.94 7.89
CA PRO A 9 23.51 13.72 8.86
C PRO A 9 24.43 12.83 9.70
N HIS A 10 24.01 11.63 10.04
CA HIS A 10 24.79 10.67 10.82
C HIS A 10 25.92 10.05 10.01
N GLU A 11 25.68 9.78 8.73
CA GLU A 11 26.72 9.29 7.82
C GLU A 11 27.79 10.36 7.59
N LYS A 12 27.39 11.62 7.36
CA LYS A 12 28.31 12.77 7.25
C LYS A 12 29.12 13.00 8.53
N ALA A 13 28.52 12.75 9.70
CA ALA A 13 29.19 12.84 10.99
C ALA A 13 30.07 11.59 11.31
N GLY A 14 30.06 10.56 10.47
CA GLY A 14 30.82 9.32 10.67
C GLY A 14 30.32 8.44 11.81
N THR A 15 29.12 8.68 12.35
CA THR A 15 28.51 7.89 13.43
C THR A 15 27.85 6.60 12.90
N ILE A 16 27.53 6.55 11.61
CA ILE A 16 27.07 5.35 10.90
C ILE A 16 27.79 5.26 9.56
N LYS A 17 27.78 4.08 8.96
CA LYS A 17 28.35 3.84 7.63
C LYS A 17 27.38 3.04 6.79
N ASN A 18 27.08 3.53 5.60
CA ASN A 18 26.38 2.75 4.60
C ASN A 18 27.29 1.64 4.06
N ILE A 19 26.88 0.38 4.23
CA ILE A 19 27.64 -0.79 3.79
C ILE A 19 27.07 -1.41 2.50
N GLY A 20 26.06 -0.81 1.90
CA GLY A 20 25.44 -1.24 0.65
C GLY A 20 24.00 -1.69 0.78
N VAL A 21 23.46 -2.21 -0.31
CA VAL A 21 22.07 -2.69 -0.41
C VAL A 21 22.01 -4.14 0.06
N ASN A 22 21.17 -4.40 1.05
CA ASN A 22 20.95 -5.74 1.58
C ASN A 22 19.87 -6.53 0.81
N THR A 23 18.81 -5.84 0.40
CA THR A 23 17.69 -6.43 -0.33
C THR A 23 17.43 -5.62 -1.60
N PRO A 24 18.12 -5.92 -2.70
CA PRO A 24 17.80 -5.31 -3.99
C PRO A 24 16.38 -5.74 -4.42
N ASP A 25 15.73 -4.94 -5.24
CA ASP A 25 14.38 -5.18 -5.75
C ASP A 25 13.28 -5.19 -4.66
N SER A 26 13.52 -4.51 -3.53
CA SER A 26 12.47 -4.29 -2.54
C SER A 26 11.32 -3.49 -3.17
N GLN A 27 10.11 -3.95 -2.98
CA GLN A 27 8.93 -3.31 -3.55
C GLN A 27 7.79 -3.20 -2.55
N GLN A 28 6.98 -2.17 -2.71
CA GLN A 28 5.74 -1.96 -1.97
C GLN A 28 4.63 -1.70 -2.98
N ALA A 29 3.46 -2.31 -2.79
CA ALA A 29 2.37 -2.13 -3.74
C ALA A 29 1.01 -2.52 -3.17
N PHE A 30 -0.01 -2.35 -3.99
CA PHE A 30 -1.32 -2.95 -3.81
C PHE A 30 -1.37 -4.33 -4.46
N TYR A 31 -1.93 -5.29 -3.75
CA TYR A 31 -2.00 -6.69 -4.16
C TYR A 31 -3.41 -7.26 -4.03
N VAL A 32 -3.70 -8.22 -4.87
CA VAL A 32 -4.89 -9.08 -4.78
C VAL A 32 -4.44 -10.54 -4.77
N ASP A 33 -5.15 -11.44 -4.08
CA ASP A 33 -4.87 -12.87 -4.17
C ASP A 33 -4.99 -13.37 -5.61
N LYS A 34 -4.08 -14.27 -5.98
CA LYS A 34 -3.96 -14.76 -7.36
C LYS A 34 -5.24 -15.42 -7.88
N ALA A 35 -5.95 -16.16 -7.04
CA ALA A 35 -7.16 -16.86 -7.46
C ALA A 35 -8.26 -15.87 -7.89
N THR A 36 -8.43 -14.77 -7.14
CA THR A 36 -9.36 -13.69 -7.49
C THR A 36 -8.86 -12.90 -8.70
N ALA A 37 -7.58 -12.56 -8.76
CA ALA A 37 -7.00 -11.84 -9.89
C ALA A 37 -7.19 -12.61 -11.21
N ASP A 38 -6.88 -13.91 -11.23
CA ASP A 38 -7.05 -14.75 -12.42
C ASP A 38 -8.51 -14.88 -12.82
N LYS A 39 -9.41 -15.14 -11.86
CA LYS A 39 -10.84 -15.35 -12.12
C LYS A 39 -11.52 -14.14 -12.73
N TYR A 40 -11.14 -12.93 -12.29
CA TYR A 40 -11.76 -11.68 -12.73
C TYR A 40 -10.85 -10.85 -13.64
N ASN A 41 -9.67 -11.38 -14.02
CA ASN A 41 -8.67 -10.73 -14.88
C ASN A 41 -8.22 -9.37 -14.34
N LEU A 42 -8.01 -9.29 -13.01
CA LEU A 42 -7.57 -8.06 -12.34
C LEU A 42 -6.06 -7.87 -12.53
N LYS A 43 -5.64 -6.73 -13.07
CA LYS A 43 -4.25 -6.43 -13.43
C LYS A 43 -3.77 -5.09 -12.91
N SER A 44 -4.69 -4.18 -12.63
CA SER A 44 -4.40 -2.79 -12.29
C SER A 44 -5.34 -2.24 -11.23
N VAL A 45 -4.97 -1.11 -10.65
CA VAL A 45 -5.84 -0.37 -9.73
C VAL A 45 -7.12 0.14 -10.41
N GLU A 46 -7.11 0.30 -11.74
CA GLU A 46 -8.30 0.69 -12.51
C GLU A 46 -9.37 -0.41 -12.49
N ASP A 47 -8.96 -1.68 -12.54
CA ASP A 47 -9.89 -2.82 -12.51
C ASP A 47 -10.63 -2.92 -11.17
N MET A 48 -10.05 -2.33 -10.11
CA MET A 48 -10.64 -2.32 -8.78
C MET A 48 -11.79 -1.31 -8.62
N LYS A 49 -12.04 -0.45 -9.60
CA LYS A 49 -13.12 0.56 -9.56
C LYS A 49 -14.51 0.02 -9.92
N ASP A 50 -14.61 -1.24 -10.31
CA ASP A 50 -15.92 -1.87 -10.54
C ASP A 50 -16.59 -2.20 -9.19
N PRO A 51 -17.83 -1.71 -8.93
CA PRO A 51 -18.56 -2.05 -7.71
C PRO A 51 -18.77 -3.55 -7.50
N LYS A 52 -18.86 -4.34 -8.59
CA LYS A 52 -18.98 -5.80 -8.51
C LYS A 52 -17.67 -6.44 -8.03
N ILE A 53 -16.54 -5.86 -8.39
CA ILE A 53 -15.23 -6.30 -7.89
C ILE A 53 -15.07 -5.90 -6.43
N ALA A 54 -15.41 -4.66 -6.07
CA ALA A 54 -15.35 -4.19 -4.68
C ALA A 54 -16.18 -5.07 -3.74
N ALA A 55 -17.34 -5.51 -4.16
CA ALA A 55 -18.23 -6.40 -3.38
C ALA A 55 -17.60 -7.77 -3.05
N LEU A 56 -16.59 -8.23 -3.81
CA LEU A 56 -15.86 -9.48 -3.49
C LEU A 56 -15.03 -9.34 -2.21
N PHE A 57 -14.62 -8.14 -1.88
CA PHE A 57 -13.77 -7.78 -0.73
C PHE A 57 -14.57 -7.11 0.38
N SER A 58 -15.87 -7.40 0.49
CA SER A 58 -16.83 -6.74 1.38
C SER A 58 -16.26 -6.45 2.77
N ASP A 59 -16.39 -5.19 3.21
CA ASP A 59 -15.96 -4.77 4.54
C ASP A 59 -17.03 -5.13 5.58
N PRO A 60 -16.70 -5.93 6.62
CA PRO A 60 -17.66 -6.24 7.68
C PRO A 60 -18.17 -5.03 8.48
N GLU A 61 -17.39 -3.94 8.51
CA GLU A 61 -17.74 -2.71 9.24
C GLU A 61 -18.51 -1.71 8.37
N ASP A 62 -18.30 -1.76 7.05
CA ASP A 62 -19.05 -0.99 6.05
C ASP A 62 -19.43 -1.87 4.86
N PRO A 63 -20.53 -2.63 4.92
CA PRO A 63 -20.94 -3.55 3.85
C PRO A 63 -21.25 -2.88 2.51
N SER A 64 -21.34 -1.54 2.47
CA SER A 64 -21.51 -0.79 1.22
C SER A 64 -20.20 -0.68 0.41
N LYS A 65 -19.06 -1.02 1.03
CA LYS A 65 -17.71 -0.95 0.44
C LYS A 65 -16.98 -2.28 0.54
N GLY A 66 -15.96 -2.41 -0.30
CA GLY A 66 -14.89 -3.38 -0.11
C GLY A 66 -13.90 -2.91 0.95
N ARG A 67 -13.13 -3.84 1.52
CA ARG A 67 -12.01 -3.56 2.42
C ARG A 67 -10.70 -3.64 1.67
N MET A 68 -9.89 -2.60 1.72
CA MET A 68 -8.46 -2.69 1.45
C MET A 68 -7.74 -2.81 2.79
N THR A 69 -7.13 -3.96 3.06
CA THR A 69 -6.27 -4.13 4.23
C THR A 69 -4.96 -3.38 3.98
N SER A 70 -4.81 -2.24 4.63
CA SER A 70 -3.76 -1.27 4.35
C SER A 70 -2.53 -1.48 5.24
N CYS A 71 -1.62 -0.53 5.17
CA CYS A 71 -0.51 -0.38 6.09
C CYS A 71 -1.02 0.06 7.47
N ILE A 72 -0.17 -0.06 8.48
CA ILE A 72 -0.47 0.26 9.88
C ILE A 72 -0.44 1.78 10.09
N SER A 73 -1.40 2.33 10.81
CA SER A 73 -1.36 3.73 11.27
C SER A 73 -0.08 3.98 12.09
N GLY A 74 0.52 5.14 11.90
CA GLY A 74 1.86 5.44 12.45
C GLY A 74 3.03 5.05 11.55
N TRP A 75 2.82 4.21 10.53
CA TRP A 75 3.80 4.03 9.46
C TRP A 75 3.48 4.98 8.29
N THR A 76 4.50 5.51 7.64
CA THR A 76 4.35 6.45 6.52
C THR A 76 3.48 5.88 5.39
N CYS A 77 3.58 4.58 5.12
CA CYS A 77 2.80 3.90 4.10
C CYS A 77 1.28 3.97 4.33
N TYR A 78 0.80 4.09 5.57
CA TYR A 78 -0.62 4.26 5.84
C TYR A 78 -1.18 5.55 5.18
N THR A 79 -0.51 6.66 5.44
CA THR A 79 -0.93 7.95 4.87
C THR A 79 -0.68 8.01 3.36
N VAL A 80 0.42 7.42 2.88
CA VAL A 80 0.68 7.27 1.44
C VAL A 80 -0.45 6.50 0.76
N ASN A 81 -0.87 5.36 1.32
CA ASN A 81 -1.97 4.55 0.77
C ASN A 81 -3.31 5.30 0.80
N LEU A 82 -3.56 6.09 1.84
CA LEU A 82 -4.77 6.93 1.94
C LEU A 82 -4.80 7.96 0.79
N VAL A 83 -3.68 8.62 0.51
CA VAL A 83 -3.57 9.57 -0.61
C VAL A 83 -3.74 8.84 -1.95
N LYS A 84 -3.03 7.72 -2.14
CA LYS A 84 -3.13 6.90 -3.36
C LYS A 84 -4.57 6.42 -3.61
N GLN A 85 -5.27 5.94 -2.58
CA GLN A 85 -6.68 5.55 -2.72
C GLN A 85 -7.56 6.70 -3.21
N LYS A 86 -7.39 7.89 -2.64
CA LYS A 86 -8.15 9.09 -3.05
C LYS A 86 -7.82 9.51 -4.47
N GLU A 87 -6.55 9.57 -4.84
CA GLU A 87 -6.12 9.98 -6.17
C GLU A 87 -6.53 8.97 -7.26
N TYR A 88 -6.52 7.67 -6.94
CA TYR A 88 -7.05 6.64 -7.83
C TYR A 88 -8.58 6.56 -7.82
N GLY A 89 -9.27 7.27 -6.91
CA GLY A 89 -10.72 7.22 -6.74
C GLY A 89 -11.22 5.90 -6.17
N LEU A 90 -10.35 5.13 -5.51
CA LEU A 90 -10.68 3.87 -4.86
C LEU A 90 -11.40 4.06 -3.52
N ASP A 91 -11.27 5.22 -2.88
CA ASP A 91 -11.94 5.60 -1.63
C ASP A 91 -13.47 5.58 -1.72
N LYS A 92 -14.00 5.67 -2.94
CA LYS A 92 -15.44 5.51 -3.22
C LYS A 92 -15.91 4.07 -3.06
N TYR A 93 -15.02 3.11 -3.28
CA TYR A 93 -15.33 1.68 -3.36
C TYR A 93 -14.76 0.88 -2.19
N TYR A 94 -13.71 1.38 -1.53
CA TYR A 94 -12.99 0.65 -0.47
C TYR A 94 -12.76 1.51 0.75
N THR A 95 -12.83 0.87 1.92
CA THR A 95 -12.28 1.41 3.16
C THR A 95 -10.77 1.20 3.21
N ASN A 96 -10.03 2.12 3.82
CA ASN A 96 -8.60 1.97 4.10
C ASN A 96 -8.45 1.37 5.52
N PHE A 97 -8.49 0.04 5.62
CA PHE A 97 -8.51 -0.65 6.90
C PHE A 97 -7.12 -0.76 7.51
N ASP A 98 -6.97 -0.27 8.74
CA ASP A 98 -5.77 -0.44 9.56
C ASP A 98 -5.80 -1.78 10.30
N PRO A 99 -4.88 -2.72 10.05
CA PRO A 99 -4.81 -3.98 10.78
C PRO A 99 -4.26 -3.83 12.21
N GLY A 100 -3.74 -2.66 12.59
CA GLY A 100 -3.22 -2.35 13.92
C GLY A 100 -1.77 -2.78 14.18
N SER A 101 -1.26 -3.78 13.48
CA SER A 101 0.14 -4.22 13.60
C SER A 101 0.60 -5.00 12.36
N GLY A 102 1.93 -5.09 12.16
CA GLY A 102 2.51 -5.90 11.08
C GLY A 102 2.11 -7.37 11.18
N GLY A 103 2.13 -7.93 12.39
CA GLY A 103 1.68 -9.31 12.61
C GLY A 103 0.19 -9.52 12.32
N ALA A 104 -0.66 -8.52 12.58
CA ALA A 104 -2.08 -8.58 12.23
C ALA A 104 -2.30 -8.47 10.72
N LEU A 105 -1.49 -7.66 10.01
CA LEU A 105 -1.49 -7.61 8.54
C LEU A 105 -1.11 -8.98 7.96
N ASP A 106 -0.02 -9.57 8.44
CA ASP A 106 0.40 -10.91 8.03
C ASP A 106 -0.68 -11.96 8.30
N ALA A 107 -1.30 -11.91 9.47
CA ALA A 107 -2.38 -12.83 9.86
C ALA A 107 -3.64 -12.64 9.00
N ALA A 108 -3.98 -11.40 8.61
CA ALA A 108 -5.11 -11.13 7.72
C ALA A 108 -4.88 -11.75 6.35
N ILE A 109 -3.69 -11.58 5.76
CA ILE A 109 -3.33 -12.17 4.47
C ILE A 109 -3.31 -13.70 4.56
N ALA A 110 -2.55 -14.27 5.51
CA ALA A 110 -2.46 -15.72 5.69
C ALA A 110 -3.84 -16.36 5.97
N GLY A 111 -4.68 -15.69 6.77
CA GLY A 111 -6.03 -16.13 7.09
C GLY A 111 -6.97 -16.12 5.89
N ALA A 112 -6.85 -15.14 4.99
CA ALA A 112 -7.61 -15.09 3.74
C ALA A 112 -7.24 -16.29 2.86
N PHE A 113 -5.95 -16.55 2.66
CA PHE A 113 -5.47 -17.71 1.90
C PHE A 113 -5.91 -19.04 2.50
N ALA A 114 -5.77 -19.22 3.82
CA ALA A 114 -6.21 -20.45 4.51
C ALA A 114 -7.70 -20.72 4.33
N LYS A 115 -8.52 -19.64 4.29
CA LYS A 115 -9.98 -19.71 4.12
C LYS A 115 -10.43 -19.65 2.66
N LYS A 116 -9.50 -19.53 1.71
CA LYS A 116 -9.76 -19.32 0.28
C LYS A 116 -10.70 -18.13 0.03
N LYS A 117 -10.51 -17.05 0.77
CA LYS A 117 -11.29 -15.81 0.63
C LYS A 117 -10.51 -14.77 -0.15
N PRO A 118 -11.18 -13.97 -0.99
CA PRO A 118 -10.56 -12.82 -1.63
C PRO A 118 -9.92 -11.87 -0.62
N ILE A 119 -8.77 -11.30 -0.99
CA ILE A 119 -8.15 -10.23 -0.24
C ILE A 119 -7.58 -9.17 -1.18
N PHE A 120 -7.88 -7.90 -0.89
CA PHE A 120 -7.23 -6.74 -1.46
C PHE A 120 -6.40 -6.08 -0.35
N THR A 121 -5.09 -5.95 -0.57
CA THR A 121 -4.17 -5.54 0.49
C THR A 121 -3.01 -4.71 -0.03
N TYR A 122 -2.46 -3.87 0.84
CA TYR A 122 -1.09 -3.37 0.72
C TYR A 122 -0.14 -4.43 1.29
N TYR A 123 1.00 -4.60 0.66
CA TYR A 123 2.09 -5.39 1.23
C TYR A 123 3.44 -5.02 0.62
N TRP A 124 4.52 -5.65 1.10
CA TRP A 124 5.87 -5.41 0.59
C TRP A 124 6.65 -6.71 0.41
N ALA A 125 7.65 -6.66 -0.47
CA ALA A 125 8.60 -7.74 -0.72
C ALA A 125 10.05 -7.21 -0.57
N PRO A 126 11.01 -8.09 -0.21
CA PRO A 126 10.83 -9.51 0.13
C PRO A 126 10.39 -9.74 1.57
N THR A 127 9.49 -10.69 1.80
CA THR A 127 9.10 -11.16 3.14
C THR A 127 8.90 -12.67 3.13
N GLY A 128 8.98 -13.29 4.32
CA GLY A 128 8.71 -14.71 4.45
C GLY A 128 7.28 -15.10 4.10
N LEU A 129 6.32 -14.18 4.24
CA LEU A 129 4.93 -14.42 3.84
C LEU A 129 4.77 -14.42 2.32
N MET A 130 5.40 -13.48 1.60
CA MET A 130 5.36 -13.43 0.13
C MET A 130 5.89 -14.72 -0.52
N GLY A 131 6.78 -15.45 0.15
CA GLY A 131 7.23 -16.77 -0.31
C GLY A 131 6.23 -17.91 -0.07
N LYS A 132 5.11 -17.66 0.63
CA LYS A 132 4.11 -18.67 1.00
C LYS A 132 2.72 -18.43 0.41
N VAL A 133 2.46 -17.25 -0.12
CA VAL A 133 1.17 -16.84 -0.66
C VAL A 133 1.32 -16.27 -2.07
N ASP A 134 0.37 -16.55 -2.93
CA ASP A 134 0.37 -16.07 -4.31
C ASP A 134 -0.42 -14.76 -4.40
N LEU A 135 0.26 -13.64 -4.21
CA LEU A 135 -0.28 -12.30 -4.41
C LEU A 135 0.10 -11.76 -5.79
N VAL A 136 -0.85 -11.13 -6.47
CA VAL A 136 -0.65 -10.43 -7.73
C VAL A 136 -0.53 -8.93 -7.45
N ARG A 137 0.60 -8.32 -7.80
CA ARG A 137 0.80 -6.88 -7.78
C ARG A 137 -0.12 -6.24 -8.80
N LEU A 138 -0.92 -5.30 -8.37
CA LEU A 138 -1.72 -4.47 -9.26
C LEU A 138 -0.85 -3.38 -9.88
N LYS A 139 -0.99 -3.21 -11.20
CA LYS A 139 -0.31 -2.13 -11.91
C LYS A 139 -0.91 -0.79 -11.48
N GLU A 140 -0.05 0.11 -11.12
CA GLU A 140 -0.33 1.51 -10.81
C GLU A 140 0.28 2.42 -11.89
N PRO A 141 -0.04 3.72 -11.99
CA PRO A 141 0.76 4.66 -12.77
C PRO A 141 2.22 4.56 -12.38
N ALA A 142 3.11 4.50 -13.36
CA ALA A 142 4.54 4.31 -13.14
C ALA A 142 5.11 5.39 -12.20
N PHE A 143 6.17 5.05 -11.47
CA PHE A 143 6.86 6.00 -10.61
C PHE A 143 7.28 7.24 -11.40
N ASP A 144 6.90 8.38 -10.88
CA ASP A 144 7.29 9.70 -11.35
C ASP A 144 7.78 10.54 -10.17
N ALA A 145 8.99 11.08 -10.25
CA ALA A 145 9.62 11.75 -9.13
C ALA A 145 8.90 13.04 -8.72
N ASP A 146 8.39 13.80 -9.69
CA ASP A 146 7.66 15.05 -9.41
C ASP A 146 6.30 14.73 -8.76
N CYS A 147 5.60 13.73 -9.29
CA CYS A 147 4.37 13.26 -8.66
C CYS A 147 4.62 12.73 -7.25
N TRP A 148 5.68 11.93 -7.04
CA TRP A 148 6.03 11.42 -5.72
C TRP A 148 6.30 12.54 -4.72
N ASN A 149 7.02 13.58 -5.12
CA ASN A 149 7.33 14.73 -4.27
C ASN A 149 6.04 15.50 -3.92
N ASN A 150 5.16 15.74 -4.90
CA ASN A 150 3.88 16.40 -4.67
C ASN A 150 2.97 15.59 -3.73
N MET A 151 2.87 14.28 -3.95
CA MET A 151 2.14 13.36 -3.09
C MET A 151 2.71 13.35 -1.67
N SER A 152 4.05 13.33 -1.53
CA SER A 152 4.72 13.33 -0.25
C SER A 152 4.43 14.60 0.56
N ALA A 153 4.34 15.76 -0.09
CA ALA A 153 3.95 17.00 0.58
C ALA A 153 2.52 16.92 1.17
N VAL A 154 1.58 16.30 0.44
CA VAL A 154 0.22 16.05 0.93
C VAL A 154 0.23 15.04 2.09
N VAL A 155 1.06 14.00 2.01
CA VAL A 155 1.25 13.03 3.09
C VAL A 155 1.73 13.70 4.38
N GLU A 156 2.72 14.59 4.30
CA GLU A 156 3.23 15.31 5.47
C GLU A 156 2.19 16.31 6.03
N ASP A 157 1.42 16.97 5.16
CA ASP A 157 0.31 17.85 5.60
C ASP A 157 -0.76 17.05 6.37
N ILE A 158 -1.15 15.89 5.87
CA ILE A 158 -2.10 14.99 6.56
C ILE A 158 -1.54 14.49 7.91
N LYS A 159 -0.26 14.13 7.97
CA LYS A 159 0.37 13.69 9.23
C LYS A 159 0.38 14.80 10.29
N ALA A 160 0.60 16.02 9.86
CA ALA A 160 0.67 17.17 10.78
C ALA A 160 -0.72 17.66 11.23
N ASN A 161 -1.71 17.64 10.33
CA ASN A 161 -2.98 18.36 10.48
C ASN A 161 -4.23 17.43 10.41
N GLY A 162 -4.01 16.11 10.25
CA GLY A 162 -5.10 15.13 10.15
C GLY A 162 -5.62 14.94 8.72
N PRO A 163 -6.52 13.96 8.52
CA PRO A 163 -6.99 13.54 7.19
C PRO A 163 -7.75 14.62 6.43
N ASP A 164 -8.30 15.61 7.11
CA ASP A 164 -9.01 16.75 6.50
C ASP A 164 -8.06 17.73 5.79
N ALA A 165 -6.76 17.64 6.06
CA ALA A 165 -5.72 18.41 5.37
C ALA A 165 -5.43 17.89 3.94
N TYR A 166 -6.09 16.79 3.52
CA TYR A 166 -5.92 16.27 2.18
C TYR A 166 -6.21 17.33 1.11
N LYS A 167 -5.27 17.49 0.18
CA LYS A 167 -5.44 18.28 -1.04
C LYS A 167 -5.22 17.37 -2.24
N LYS A 168 -5.98 17.61 -3.30
CA LYS A 168 -5.81 16.88 -4.56
C LYS A 168 -4.38 17.02 -5.07
N SER A 169 -3.80 15.89 -5.47
CA SER A 169 -2.43 15.78 -5.96
C SER A 169 -2.38 14.85 -7.17
N CYS A 170 -1.44 13.97 -7.20
CA CYS A 170 -1.33 12.83 -8.10
C CYS A 170 -0.93 11.61 -7.26
N ALA A 171 -0.98 10.43 -7.86
CA ALA A 171 -0.41 9.24 -7.26
C ALA A 171 0.28 8.37 -8.30
N CYS A 172 1.37 7.73 -7.90
CA CYS A 172 2.13 6.78 -8.67
C CYS A 172 2.53 5.60 -7.79
N GLU A 173 3.06 4.54 -8.39
CA GLU A 173 3.58 3.41 -7.62
C GLU A 173 4.73 3.83 -6.70
N TYR A 174 4.99 3.01 -5.68
CA TYR A 174 6.21 3.15 -4.89
C TYR A 174 7.43 2.94 -5.77
N ARG A 175 8.49 3.66 -5.49
CA ARG A 175 9.78 3.40 -6.14
C ARG A 175 10.29 2.03 -5.68
N ASP A 176 10.50 1.13 -6.61
CA ASP A 176 11.23 -0.12 -6.35
C ASP A 176 12.71 0.20 -6.07
N MET A 177 13.33 -0.46 -5.10
CA MET A 177 14.70 -0.19 -4.65
C MET A 177 15.61 -1.38 -4.93
#